data_9b6094606bb7facf07392931f523b078
#
_entry.id   9b6094606bb7facf07392931f523b078
#
_cell.length_a   1.000
_cell.length_b   1.000
_cell.length_c   1.000
_cell.angle_alpha   90.00
_cell.angle_beta   90.00
_cell.angle_gamma   90.00
#
_symmetry.space_group_name_H-M   'P 1'
#
loop_
_entity.id
_entity.type
_entity.pdbx_description
1 polymer ?
#
loop_
_entity_poly.entity_id
_entity_poly.type
_entity_poly.pdbx_seq_one_letter_code
_entity_poly.pdbx_strand_id
1 'polypeptide(L)'
;LDRLPYLSADTKTLQVSSFDRTGGDFDITTGNQNGSGGCLASGGVGCVIAEDRGAGEIDSIWFTRDNGNVTRMGAIRVDLDGHTVVDAPLQSLVDGGLGAPFVWPLVANAAQSPAGVYVKVPMPYRQSMRISVASNLQYYHVDYRQFSNVEGVRTFSPSDPALDVITTLRAAGTIDPKPPAPSAAHHNRGVELAAGATATIAESTGSGSISSLRLRLPNPADQALNRLRLRIEFDDRTTVDSPLGEFFGAGLGASDVRSLMFATIRQPDGSFSLSDWWPMPFARAARVSLVNATADPVGGIDADVVTVPDPQWAPALASGRVGYFTAYSHAGPTILGQDWLFADEQGHGKFVGVSHTIRGSRTKTSFSD
;
A
#
# COMPACT_ATOMS: atom_id res chain seq x y z
N LEU A 1 2.76 13.72 3.94
CA LEU A 1 2.80 12.81 2.78
C LEU A 1 3.77 13.28 1.69
N ASP A 2 4.04 14.59 1.56
CA ASP A 2 5.01 15.14 0.57
C ASP A 2 6.44 14.57 0.75
N ARG A 3 6.75 14.01 1.91
CA ARG A 3 8.04 13.39 2.22
C ARG A 3 8.13 11.90 1.85
N LEU A 4 7.11 11.32 1.27
CA LEU A 4 7.13 9.91 0.85
C LEU A 4 8.31 9.55 -0.08
N PRO A 5 8.79 10.42 -0.99
CA PRO A 5 9.95 10.11 -1.82
C PRO A 5 11.28 10.02 -1.07
N TYR A 6 11.38 10.58 0.15
CA TYR A 6 12.62 10.48 0.93
C TYR A 6 12.87 9.04 1.37
N LEU A 7 14.08 8.56 1.14
CA LEU A 7 14.52 7.24 1.52
C LEU A 7 15.13 7.29 2.93
N SER A 8 14.84 6.27 3.72
CA SER A 8 15.38 6.13 5.07
C SER A 8 16.50 5.11 5.04
N ALA A 9 17.74 5.58 4.81
CA ALA A 9 18.94 4.73 4.68
C ALA A 9 19.15 3.81 5.89
N ASP A 10 18.70 4.25 7.06
CA ASP A 10 18.94 3.60 8.35
C ASP A 10 17.71 2.83 8.88
N THR A 11 16.77 2.49 8.00
CA THR A 11 15.56 1.77 8.36
C THR A 11 15.47 0.46 7.59
N LYS A 12 15.22 -0.64 8.28
CA LYS A 12 14.93 -1.95 7.70
C LYS A 12 13.48 -2.30 7.95
N THR A 13 12.77 -2.76 6.92
CA THR A 13 11.44 -3.36 7.07
C THR A 13 11.61 -4.87 7.21
N LEU A 14 10.98 -5.44 8.21
CA LEU A 14 11.06 -6.85 8.56
C LEU A 14 9.64 -7.40 8.74
N GLN A 15 9.50 -8.71 8.56
CA GLN A 15 8.24 -9.42 8.81
C GLN A 15 8.51 -10.68 9.63
N VAL A 16 7.62 -10.94 10.57
CA VAL A 16 7.46 -12.26 11.20
C VAL A 16 6.09 -12.78 10.81
N SER A 17 6.01 -14.02 10.38
CA SER A 17 4.74 -14.63 9.98
C SER A 17 4.65 -16.10 10.41
N SER A 18 3.50 -16.70 10.16
CA SER A 18 3.19 -18.10 10.49
C SER A 18 3.72 -19.11 9.46
N PHE A 19 4.61 -18.73 8.55
CA PHE A 19 5.16 -19.66 7.55
C PHE A 19 5.89 -20.86 8.18
N ASP A 20 5.96 -21.95 7.44
CA ASP A 20 6.74 -23.14 7.85
C ASP A 20 8.24 -22.85 7.81
N ARG A 21 8.84 -22.66 8.99
CA ARG A 21 10.26 -22.32 9.14
C ARG A 21 11.21 -23.47 8.78
N THR A 22 10.68 -24.67 8.53
CA THR A 22 11.48 -25.82 8.08
C THR A 22 11.70 -25.82 6.56
N GLY A 23 11.04 -24.95 5.83
CA GLY A 23 11.12 -24.83 4.36
C GLY A 23 10.21 -25.82 3.64
N GLY A 24 9.30 -26.50 4.36
CA GLY A 24 8.21 -27.27 3.79
C GLY A 24 6.98 -26.40 3.56
N ASP A 25 5.89 -26.98 3.10
CA ASP A 25 4.60 -26.32 2.89
C ASP A 25 3.57 -26.82 3.91
N PHE A 26 3.93 -26.76 5.20
CA PHE A 26 3.17 -27.34 6.30
C PHE A 26 2.61 -26.33 7.29
N ASP A 27 2.58 -25.05 6.96
CA ASP A 27 2.05 -24.00 7.82
C ASP A 27 0.57 -24.22 8.20
N ILE A 28 -0.19 -24.98 7.40
CA ILE A 28 -1.56 -25.41 7.74
C ILE A 28 -1.59 -26.71 8.56
N THR A 29 -0.66 -27.66 8.34
CA THR A 29 -0.85 -29.07 8.77
C THR A 29 -0.18 -29.44 10.07
N THR A 30 0.90 -28.80 10.49
CA THR A 30 1.73 -29.30 11.59
C THR A 30 1.63 -28.56 12.91
N GLY A 31 0.84 -27.51 13.00
CA GLY A 31 0.76 -26.81 14.27
C GLY A 31 -0.15 -25.58 14.25
N ASN A 32 -0.30 -24.93 13.12
CA ASN A 32 -1.13 -23.73 13.05
C ASN A 32 -2.62 -24.05 13.29
N GLN A 33 -3.11 -25.22 12.88
CA GLN A 33 -4.48 -25.65 13.19
C GLN A 33 -4.73 -25.82 14.68
N ASN A 34 -3.71 -26.19 15.45
CA ASN A 34 -3.77 -26.39 16.91
C ASN A 34 -3.22 -25.21 17.70
N GLY A 35 -2.83 -24.13 17.03
CA GLY A 35 -2.38 -22.90 17.68
C GLY A 35 -0.94 -22.89 18.18
N SER A 36 -0.10 -23.87 17.78
CA SER A 36 1.30 -23.95 18.22
C SER A 36 2.34 -23.68 17.14
N GLY A 37 1.99 -23.82 15.86
CA GLY A 37 2.95 -23.80 14.74
C GLY A 37 3.57 -22.44 14.44
N GLY A 38 2.92 -21.34 14.79
CA GLY A 38 3.44 -19.99 14.56
C GLY A 38 4.17 -19.36 15.75
N CYS A 39 4.25 -20.06 16.90
CA CYS A 39 4.89 -19.53 18.09
C CYS A 39 6.41 -19.51 17.97
N LEU A 40 7.03 -18.37 18.27
CA LEU A 40 8.48 -18.24 18.45
C LEU A 40 8.90 -18.84 19.80
N ALA A 41 8.11 -18.59 20.84
CA ALA A 41 8.32 -19.08 22.20
C ALA A 41 7.00 -19.08 22.98
N SER A 42 6.97 -19.76 24.13
CA SER A 42 5.92 -19.58 25.13
C SER A 42 6.24 -18.36 25.98
N GLY A 43 5.25 -17.49 26.21
CA GLY A 43 5.42 -16.27 27.02
C GLY A 43 4.28 -15.27 26.81
N GLY A 44 4.30 -14.18 27.56
CA GLY A 44 3.23 -13.20 27.55
C GLY A 44 1.91 -13.81 28.00
N VAL A 45 0.88 -13.75 27.11
CA VAL A 45 -0.42 -14.38 27.38
C VAL A 45 -0.50 -15.83 26.85
N GLY A 46 0.58 -16.36 26.27
CA GLY A 46 0.65 -17.74 25.75
C GLY A 46 1.73 -17.94 24.69
N CYS A 47 1.47 -17.56 23.47
CA CYS A 47 2.33 -17.73 22.30
C CYS A 47 2.92 -16.38 21.88
N VAL A 48 4.24 -16.27 21.93
CA VAL A 48 4.96 -15.11 21.38
C VAL A 48 5.02 -15.27 19.86
N ILE A 49 4.53 -14.27 19.13
CA ILE A 49 4.46 -14.26 17.66
C ILE A 49 5.48 -13.31 17.03
N ALA A 50 5.93 -12.28 17.76
CA ALA A 50 6.99 -11.38 17.31
C ALA A 50 7.77 -10.85 18.52
N GLU A 51 9.08 -10.70 18.36
CA GLU A 51 9.97 -10.02 19.29
C GLU A 51 11.04 -9.27 18.51
N ASP A 52 11.40 -8.10 19.00
CA ASP A 52 12.53 -7.33 18.49
C ASP A 52 13.27 -6.59 19.59
N ARG A 53 14.54 -6.27 19.36
CA ARG A 53 15.39 -5.49 20.25
C ARG A 53 16.08 -4.36 19.49
N GLY A 54 16.15 -3.21 20.12
CA GLY A 54 16.60 -1.94 19.55
C GLY A 54 15.42 -1.01 19.36
N ALA A 55 15.64 0.09 18.64
CA ALA A 55 14.59 1.03 18.30
C ALA A 55 13.85 0.57 17.02
N GLY A 56 12.53 0.73 17.01
CA GLY A 56 11.73 0.34 15.86
C GLY A 56 10.27 0.79 15.95
N GLU A 57 9.44 0.27 15.07
CA GLU A 57 8.01 0.55 15.03
C GLU A 57 7.25 -0.66 14.47
N ILE A 58 6.20 -1.10 15.15
CA ILE A 58 5.24 -2.06 14.58
C ILE A 58 4.36 -1.29 13.60
N ASP A 59 4.32 -1.73 12.35
CA ASP A 59 3.54 -1.08 11.28
C ASP A 59 2.19 -1.76 11.06
N SER A 60 2.16 -3.10 11.15
CA SER A 60 0.96 -3.88 10.87
C SER A 60 0.99 -5.22 11.60
N ILE A 61 -0.16 -5.59 12.15
CA ILE A 61 -0.43 -6.95 12.65
C ILE A 61 -1.67 -7.43 11.92
N TRP A 62 -1.57 -8.55 11.21
CA TRP A 62 -2.68 -9.13 10.48
C TRP A 62 -2.90 -10.57 10.90
N PHE A 63 -4.16 -10.96 11.00
CA PHE A 63 -4.56 -12.33 11.29
C PHE A 63 -5.66 -12.78 10.35
N THR A 64 -5.67 -14.08 10.03
CA THR A 64 -6.87 -14.74 9.51
C THR A 64 -7.09 -16.06 10.25
N ARG A 65 -8.34 -16.29 10.59
CA ARG A 65 -8.86 -17.51 11.19
C ARG A 65 -10.38 -17.50 11.05
N ASP A 66 -10.96 -18.67 10.79
CA ASP A 66 -12.42 -18.87 10.81
C ASP A 66 -13.18 -17.75 10.03
N ASN A 67 -12.69 -17.40 8.82
CA ASN A 67 -13.20 -16.27 7.99
C ASN A 67 -13.16 -14.91 8.70
N GLY A 68 -12.15 -14.68 9.54
CA GLY A 68 -11.94 -13.42 10.28
C GLY A 68 -12.62 -13.36 11.64
N ASN A 69 -13.17 -14.48 12.16
CA ASN A 69 -13.58 -14.59 13.56
C ASN A 69 -12.37 -15.03 14.39
N VAL A 70 -11.74 -14.08 15.05
CA VAL A 70 -10.52 -14.32 15.85
C VAL A 70 -10.80 -14.53 17.36
N THR A 71 -12.06 -14.68 17.74
CA THR A 71 -12.46 -14.90 19.15
C THR A 71 -11.70 -16.08 19.80
N ARG A 72 -11.48 -17.15 19.05
CA ARG A 72 -10.77 -18.36 19.55
C ARG A 72 -9.26 -18.15 19.74
N MET A 73 -8.69 -17.04 19.25
CA MET A 73 -7.29 -16.70 19.51
C MET A 73 -7.09 -16.13 20.93
N GLY A 74 -8.18 -15.74 21.59
CA GLY A 74 -8.16 -15.24 22.96
C GLY A 74 -7.59 -13.82 23.06
N ALA A 75 -6.76 -13.57 24.08
CA ALA A 75 -6.15 -12.28 24.31
C ALA A 75 -4.94 -12.07 23.37
N ILE A 76 -4.75 -10.80 22.98
CA ILE A 76 -3.50 -10.26 22.43
C ILE A 76 -2.86 -9.35 23.45
N ARG A 77 -1.54 -9.45 23.59
CA ARG A 77 -0.76 -8.52 24.42
C ARG A 77 0.41 -7.98 23.62
N VAL A 78 0.58 -6.67 23.68
CA VAL A 78 1.72 -5.94 23.10
C VAL A 78 2.47 -5.27 24.24
N ASP A 79 3.73 -5.63 24.40
CA ASP A 79 4.67 -5.04 25.34
C ASP A 79 5.72 -4.24 24.57
N LEU A 80 5.91 -2.96 24.91
CA LEU A 80 6.91 -2.06 24.35
C LEU A 80 7.77 -1.52 25.48
N ASP A 81 9.09 -1.62 25.32
CA ASP A 81 10.08 -1.12 26.31
C ASP A 81 9.81 -1.61 27.75
N GLY A 82 9.32 -2.85 27.89
CA GLY A 82 8.98 -3.44 29.18
C GLY A 82 7.61 -3.06 29.74
N HIS A 83 6.82 -2.27 29.03
CA HIS A 83 5.48 -1.85 29.45
C HIS A 83 4.41 -2.44 28.52
N THR A 84 3.32 -2.92 29.11
CA THR A 84 2.17 -3.41 28.36
C THR A 84 1.35 -2.21 27.82
N VAL A 85 1.21 -2.12 26.50
CA VAL A 85 0.43 -1.05 25.82
C VAL A 85 -0.91 -1.54 25.29
N VAL A 86 -1.03 -2.86 25.06
CA VAL A 86 -2.28 -3.53 24.72
C VAL A 86 -2.37 -4.83 25.50
N ASP A 87 -3.51 -5.07 26.16
CA ASP A 87 -3.87 -6.35 26.78
C ASP A 87 -5.39 -6.48 26.73
N ALA A 88 -5.91 -7.22 25.73
CA ALA A 88 -7.33 -7.30 25.48
C ALA A 88 -7.68 -8.55 24.65
N PRO A 89 -8.96 -8.99 24.64
CA PRO A 89 -9.43 -9.97 23.67
C PRO A 89 -9.16 -9.45 22.24
N LEU A 90 -8.51 -10.27 21.40
CA LEU A 90 -8.15 -9.86 20.02
C LEU A 90 -9.39 -9.44 19.22
N GLN A 91 -10.50 -10.15 19.37
CA GLN A 91 -11.75 -9.78 18.70
C GLN A 91 -12.23 -8.39 19.12
N SER A 92 -12.20 -8.05 20.41
CA SER A 92 -12.57 -6.73 20.89
C SER A 92 -11.68 -5.63 20.36
N LEU A 93 -10.36 -5.88 20.25
CA LEU A 93 -9.41 -4.94 19.67
C LEU A 93 -9.78 -4.62 18.21
N VAL A 94 -9.98 -5.63 17.37
CA VAL A 94 -10.26 -5.43 15.94
C VAL A 94 -11.67 -4.94 15.65
N ASP A 95 -12.61 -5.14 16.58
CA ASP A 95 -13.97 -4.55 16.55
C ASP A 95 -13.99 -3.07 16.98
N GLY A 96 -12.85 -2.50 17.39
CA GLY A 96 -12.77 -1.12 17.86
C GLY A 96 -13.17 -0.91 19.33
N GLY A 97 -13.30 -1.98 20.10
CA GLY A 97 -13.78 -1.95 21.49
C GLY A 97 -12.84 -1.25 22.48
N LEU A 98 -11.59 -1.00 22.11
CA LEU A 98 -10.63 -0.24 22.91
C LEU A 98 -10.75 1.27 22.73
N GLY A 99 -11.52 1.74 21.74
CA GLY A 99 -11.58 3.16 21.39
C GLY A 99 -10.33 3.62 20.60
N ALA A 100 -10.30 4.91 20.23
CA ALA A 100 -9.20 5.47 19.46
C ALA A 100 -7.87 5.42 20.23
N PRO A 101 -6.74 5.10 19.55
CA PRO A 101 -6.56 4.98 18.10
C PRO A 101 -7.00 3.63 17.51
N PHE A 102 -7.41 2.65 18.32
CA PHE A 102 -7.77 1.30 17.87
C PHE A 102 -9.21 1.23 17.33
N VAL A 103 -9.52 2.06 16.36
CA VAL A 103 -10.81 2.10 15.66
C VAL A 103 -10.60 2.09 14.14
N TRP A 104 -11.64 1.76 13.39
CA TRP A 104 -11.60 1.85 11.92
C TRP A 104 -11.21 3.27 11.46
N PRO A 105 -10.28 3.43 10.50
CA PRO A 105 -9.63 2.39 9.65
C PRO A 105 -8.26 1.90 10.15
N LEU A 106 -7.80 2.28 11.33
CA LEU A 106 -6.53 1.81 11.89
C LEU A 106 -6.61 0.38 12.44
N VAL A 107 -7.81 -0.11 12.76
CA VAL A 107 -8.08 -1.53 12.96
C VAL A 107 -9.27 -1.95 12.11
N ALA A 108 -9.35 -3.22 11.75
CA ALA A 108 -10.46 -3.75 10.97
C ALA A 108 -10.79 -5.19 11.37
N ASN A 109 -12.08 -5.47 11.46
CA ASN A 109 -12.64 -6.81 11.57
C ASN A 109 -13.01 -7.40 10.20
N ALA A 110 -13.56 -8.61 10.17
CA ALA A 110 -13.91 -9.32 8.94
C ALA A 110 -14.94 -8.62 8.05
N ALA A 111 -15.75 -7.72 8.60
CA ALA A 111 -16.72 -6.94 7.80
C ALA A 111 -16.05 -5.81 7.01
N GLN A 112 -14.90 -5.34 7.47
CA GLN A 112 -14.11 -4.25 6.89
C GLN A 112 -12.90 -4.75 6.11
N SER A 113 -12.39 -5.96 6.46
CA SER A 113 -11.27 -6.62 5.81
C SER A 113 -11.65 -8.07 5.53
N PRO A 114 -12.15 -8.39 4.31
CA PRO A 114 -12.73 -9.70 4.01
C PRO A 114 -11.81 -10.87 4.38
N ALA A 115 -12.34 -11.79 5.20
CA ALA A 115 -11.68 -13.01 5.70
C ALA A 115 -10.42 -12.81 6.55
N GLY A 116 -10.04 -11.58 6.86
CA GLY A 116 -8.92 -11.25 7.73
C GLY A 116 -9.26 -10.14 8.72
N VAL A 117 -8.37 -9.88 9.66
CA VAL A 117 -8.45 -8.73 10.57
C VAL A 117 -7.09 -8.09 10.67
N TYR A 118 -7.01 -6.80 10.97
CA TYR A 118 -5.74 -6.13 11.13
C TYR A 118 -5.71 -5.05 12.22
N VAL A 119 -4.50 -4.77 12.68
CA VAL A 119 -4.14 -3.61 13.48
C VAL A 119 -3.01 -2.89 12.75
N LYS A 120 -3.29 -1.67 12.25
CA LYS A 120 -2.34 -0.80 11.54
C LYS A 120 -2.10 0.51 12.31
N VAL A 121 -2.25 0.47 13.62
CA VAL A 121 -1.82 1.54 14.52
C VAL A 121 -0.31 1.49 14.59
N PRO A 122 0.44 2.52 14.14
CA PRO A 122 1.89 2.54 14.28
C PRO A 122 2.27 2.58 15.75
N MET A 123 3.10 1.64 16.18
CA MET A 123 3.49 1.52 17.58
C MET A 123 5.02 1.55 17.69
N PRO A 124 5.65 2.74 17.72
CA PRO A 124 7.10 2.87 17.91
C PRO A 124 7.55 2.45 19.29
N TYR A 125 8.77 1.92 19.37
CA TYR A 125 9.46 1.52 20.60
C TYR A 125 10.94 1.89 20.53
N ARG A 126 11.59 2.03 21.68
CA ARG A 126 12.97 2.50 21.80
C ARG A 126 13.97 1.40 22.10
N GLN A 127 13.55 0.32 22.76
CA GLN A 127 14.44 -0.73 23.25
C GLN A 127 13.98 -2.13 22.88
N SER A 128 12.67 -2.37 22.87
CA SER A 128 12.14 -3.70 22.57
C SER A 128 10.66 -3.70 22.29
N MET A 129 10.23 -4.64 21.48
CA MET A 129 8.82 -5.01 21.34
C MET A 129 8.63 -6.51 21.54
N ARG A 130 7.47 -6.89 22.08
CA ARG A 130 6.98 -8.27 22.12
C ARG A 130 5.49 -8.31 21.88
N ILE A 131 5.06 -9.21 20.99
CA ILE A 131 3.65 -9.46 20.72
C ILE A 131 3.37 -10.92 21.06
N SER A 132 2.33 -11.15 21.87
CA SER A 132 1.87 -12.49 22.20
C SER A 132 0.35 -12.61 22.07
N VAL A 133 -0.13 -13.82 21.76
CA VAL A 133 -1.55 -14.20 21.71
C VAL A 133 -1.81 -15.43 22.55
N ALA A 134 -3.02 -15.59 23.06
CA ALA A 134 -3.30 -16.63 24.04
C ALA A 134 -3.18 -18.04 23.44
N SER A 135 -3.79 -18.28 22.27
CA SER A 135 -3.78 -19.61 21.64
C SER A 135 -4.43 -19.62 20.24
N ASN A 136 -4.55 -20.82 19.68
CA ASN A 136 -5.31 -21.08 18.46
C ASN A 136 -4.92 -20.22 17.25
N LEU A 137 -3.62 -19.98 17.08
CA LEU A 137 -3.08 -19.35 15.87
C LEU A 137 -3.42 -20.17 14.62
N GLN A 138 -3.71 -19.46 13.55
CA GLN A 138 -3.78 -20.06 12.22
C GLN A 138 -2.78 -19.33 11.31
N TYR A 139 -3.12 -18.17 10.78
CA TYR A 139 -2.20 -17.38 9.98
C TYR A 139 -2.05 -15.99 10.56
N TYR A 140 -0.83 -15.46 10.55
CA TYR A 140 -0.55 -14.09 10.93
C TYR A 140 0.66 -13.53 10.21
N HIS A 141 0.68 -12.19 10.06
CA HIS A 141 1.84 -11.39 9.70
C HIS A 141 2.00 -10.27 10.72
N VAL A 142 3.24 -10.02 11.10
CA VAL A 142 3.66 -8.85 11.87
C VAL A 142 4.73 -8.13 11.06
N ASP A 143 4.38 -6.97 10.52
CA ASP A 143 5.32 -6.12 9.80
C ASP A 143 5.82 -5.03 10.75
N TYR A 144 7.11 -4.82 10.78
CA TYR A 144 7.74 -3.82 11.64
C TYR A 144 8.99 -3.25 11.00
N ARG A 145 9.39 -2.08 11.47
CA ARG A 145 10.64 -1.44 11.07
C ARG A 145 11.63 -1.43 12.21
N GLN A 146 12.90 -1.67 11.89
CA GLN A 146 14.04 -1.40 12.78
C GLN A 146 14.71 -0.10 12.36
N PHE A 147 15.03 0.73 13.35
CA PHE A 147 15.79 1.95 13.18
C PHE A 147 17.23 1.76 13.64
N SER A 148 18.19 2.34 12.93
CA SER A 148 19.61 2.25 13.29
C SER A 148 19.95 3.00 14.58
N ASN A 149 19.10 3.96 14.99
CA ASN A 149 19.27 4.73 16.21
C ASN A 149 17.91 5.05 16.85
N VAL A 150 17.95 5.50 18.11
CA VAL A 150 16.77 5.81 18.92
C VAL A 150 16.41 7.29 18.91
N GLU A 151 17.17 8.12 18.19
CA GLU A 151 16.98 9.57 18.18
C GLU A 151 15.60 9.92 17.58
N GLY A 152 14.86 10.77 18.30
CA GLY A 152 13.51 11.20 17.90
C GLY A 152 12.41 10.15 18.11
N VAL A 153 12.75 8.89 18.43
CA VAL A 153 11.75 7.84 18.69
C VAL A 153 11.12 8.06 20.05
N ARG A 154 9.80 8.09 20.09
CA ARG A 154 8.99 8.09 21.32
C ARG A 154 8.20 6.81 21.37
N THR A 155 8.29 6.10 22.49
CA THR A 155 7.50 4.88 22.69
C THR A 155 6.01 5.19 22.57
N PHE A 156 5.29 4.34 21.86
CA PHE A 156 3.85 4.47 21.68
C PHE A 156 3.10 4.55 22.99
N SER A 157 2.10 5.42 23.01
CA SER A 157 1.14 5.53 24.12
C SER A 157 -0.29 5.47 23.54
N PRO A 158 -1.16 4.58 24.05
CA PRO A 158 -2.55 4.51 23.60
C PRO A 158 -3.40 5.73 24.00
N SER A 159 -2.82 6.67 24.76
CA SER A 159 -3.50 7.91 25.12
C SER A 159 -3.60 8.95 23.98
N ASP A 160 -2.81 8.79 22.90
CA ASP A 160 -2.96 9.59 21.70
C ASP A 160 -4.05 8.96 20.79
N PRO A 161 -5.19 9.64 20.61
CA PRO A 161 -6.30 9.07 19.81
C PRO A 161 -6.08 9.13 18.31
N ALA A 162 -5.04 9.80 17.78
CA ALA A 162 -4.69 9.95 16.38
C ALA A 162 -5.87 10.37 15.47
N LEU A 163 -6.71 11.30 15.92
CA LEU A 163 -7.97 11.67 15.25
C LEU A 163 -7.75 12.32 13.89
N ASP A 164 -6.67 13.05 13.70
CA ASP A 164 -6.28 13.64 12.41
C ASP A 164 -5.93 12.56 11.38
N VAL A 165 -5.16 11.55 11.78
CA VAL A 165 -4.81 10.39 10.95
C VAL A 165 -6.07 9.61 10.59
N ILE A 166 -6.93 9.29 11.55
CA ILE A 166 -8.19 8.58 11.33
C ILE A 166 -9.08 9.35 10.36
N THR A 167 -9.19 10.67 10.51
CA THR A 167 -9.97 11.53 9.64
C THR A 167 -9.43 11.50 8.20
N THR A 168 -8.12 11.63 8.04
CA THR A 168 -7.45 11.57 6.74
C THR A 168 -7.68 10.22 6.06
N LEU A 169 -7.52 9.12 6.78
CA LEU A 169 -7.74 7.77 6.25
C LEU A 169 -9.20 7.50 5.88
N ARG A 170 -10.17 8.05 6.64
CA ARG A 170 -11.60 7.94 6.30
C ARG A 170 -11.97 8.71 5.05
N ALA A 171 -11.23 9.76 4.71
CA ALA A 171 -11.38 10.51 3.47
C ALA A 171 -10.62 9.89 2.27
N ALA A 172 -9.95 8.76 2.46
CA ALA A 172 -9.17 8.11 1.41
C ALA A 172 -9.98 7.91 0.12
N GLY A 173 -9.36 8.25 -1.01
CA GLY A 173 -9.97 8.16 -2.34
C GLY A 173 -10.98 9.26 -2.66
N THR A 174 -11.19 10.25 -1.80
CA THR A 174 -12.13 11.34 -2.04
C THR A 174 -11.45 12.68 -2.29
N ILE A 175 -10.31 12.93 -1.66
CA ILE A 175 -9.54 14.17 -1.76
C ILE A 175 -8.04 13.87 -1.77
N ASP A 176 -7.26 14.80 -2.28
CA ASP A 176 -5.80 14.79 -2.12
C ASP A 176 -5.47 14.91 -0.63
N PRO A 177 -4.77 13.92 -0.04
CA PRO A 177 -4.46 13.94 1.39
C PRO A 177 -3.28 14.89 1.73
N LYS A 178 -2.64 15.50 0.72
CA LYS A 178 -1.55 16.47 0.90
C LYS A 178 -2.11 17.89 1.04
N PRO A 179 -1.39 18.78 1.72
CA PRO A 179 -1.76 20.19 1.75
C PRO A 179 -1.64 20.82 0.34
N PRO A 180 -2.49 21.80 0.01
CA PRO A 180 -2.38 22.52 -1.26
C PRO A 180 -1.01 23.23 -1.40
N ALA A 181 -0.41 23.14 -2.58
CA ALA A 181 0.84 23.83 -2.89
C ALA A 181 0.55 25.17 -3.59
N PRO A 182 0.96 26.31 -3.01
CA PRO A 182 0.67 27.65 -3.59
C PRO A 182 1.27 27.87 -5.00
N SER A 183 2.35 27.17 -5.31
CA SER A 183 3.07 27.25 -6.59
C SER A 183 2.66 26.19 -7.60
N ALA A 184 1.54 25.50 -7.39
CA ALA A 184 1.08 24.43 -8.27
C ALA A 184 0.73 24.97 -9.67
N ALA A 185 1.22 24.29 -10.70
CA ALA A 185 0.88 24.54 -12.10
C ALA A 185 -0.01 23.41 -12.63
N HIS A 186 -1.15 23.76 -13.21
CA HIS A 186 -2.11 22.82 -13.78
C HIS A 186 -1.91 22.69 -15.29
N HIS A 187 -1.80 21.44 -15.75
CA HIS A 187 -1.74 21.09 -17.17
C HIS A 187 -3.06 20.41 -17.56
N ASN A 188 -4.02 21.20 -18.00
CA ASN A 188 -5.34 20.69 -18.41
C ASN A 188 -5.38 20.41 -19.91
N ARG A 189 -5.84 19.21 -20.29
CA ARG A 189 -5.90 18.79 -21.69
C ARG A 189 -7.03 17.81 -21.98
N GLY A 190 -7.82 18.07 -23.03
CA GLY A 190 -8.65 17.07 -23.69
C GLY A 190 -7.78 16.15 -24.57
N VAL A 191 -8.03 14.86 -24.55
CA VAL A 191 -7.19 13.87 -25.24
C VAL A 191 -8.02 12.98 -26.14
N GLU A 192 -7.60 12.95 -27.41
CA GLU A 192 -8.06 12.03 -28.45
C GLU A 192 -6.85 11.27 -28.96
N LEU A 193 -6.90 9.93 -28.90
CA LEU A 193 -5.81 9.06 -29.28
C LEU A 193 -6.21 8.16 -30.47
N ALA A 194 -5.61 8.39 -31.61
CA ALA A 194 -5.71 7.45 -32.73
C ALA A 194 -5.09 6.08 -32.33
N ALA A 195 -5.39 5.05 -33.10
CA ALA A 195 -4.77 3.74 -32.98
C ALA A 195 -3.24 3.84 -33.01
N GLY A 196 -2.56 3.22 -32.05
CA GLY A 196 -1.10 3.25 -31.92
C GLY A 196 -0.48 4.57 -31.53
N ALA A 197 -1.28 5.61 -31.25
CA ALA A 197 -0.79 6.96 -30.97
C ALA A 197 -0.37 7.15 -29.51
N THR A 198 0.51 8.12 -29.30
CA THR A 198 0.89 8.64 -27.98
C THR A 198 0.52 10.11 -27.90
N ALA A 199 -0.11 10.52 -26.82
CA ALA A 199 -0.37 11.92 -26.50
C ALA A 199 0.32 12.34 -25.22
N THR A 200 1.17 13.34 -25.28
CA THR A 200 1.72 14.00 -24.09
C THR A 200 0.63 14.83 -23.44
N ILE A 201 0.35 14.59 -22.17
CA ILE A 201 -0.69 15.30 -21.41
C ILE A 201 -0.11 16.37 -20.48
N ALA A 202 1.16 16.23 -20.09
CA ALA A 202 1.89 17.28 -19.37
C ALA A 202 3.40 17.19 -19.66
N GLU A 203 4.03 18.37 -19.68
CA GLU A 203 5.50 18.52 -19.66
C GLU A 203 5.88 19.60 -18.65
N SER A 204 6.93 19.38 -17.91
CA SER A 204 7.49 20.35 -16.97
C SER A 204 9.01 20.35 -17.07
N THR A 205 9.61 21.52 -16.98
CA THR A 205 11.07 21.73 -17.00
C THR A 205 11.52 22.43 -15.71
N GLY A 206 12.77 22.20 -15.33
CA GLY A 206 13.30 22.61 -14.03
C GLY A 206 13.10 21.51 -12.98
N SER A 207 13.53 21.74 -11.75
CA SER A 207 13.36 20.81 -10.63
C SER A 207 11.98 20.97 -10.01
N GLY A 208 11.31 19.86 -9.74
CA GLY A 208 9.94 19.87 -9.20
C GLY A 208 9.41 18.48 -8.89
N SER A 209 8.11 18.39 -8.70
CA SER A 209 7.40 17.12 -8.55
C SER A 209 6.06 17.15 -9.28
N ILE A 210 5.61 16.02 -9.83
CA ILE A 210 4.20 15.80 -10.09
C ILE A 210 3.55 15.62 -8.73
N SER A 211 2.55 16.44 -8.42
CA SER A 211 1.81 16.38 -7.15
C SER A 211 0.52 15.61 -7.29
N SER A 212 -0.15 15.71 -8.44
CA SER A 212 -1.32 14.89 -8.72
C SER A 212 -1.50 14.66 -10.21
N LEU A 213 -2.15 13.56 -10.54
CA LEU A 213 -2.63 13.23 -11.88
C LEU A 213 -4.09 12.87 -11.78
N ARG A 214 -4.94 13.56 -12.52
CA ARG A 214 -6.36 13.25 -12.65
C ARG A 214 -6.73 12.99 -14.10
N LEU A 215 -7.48 11.90 -14.31
CA LEU A 215 -8.07 11.61 -15.61
C LEU A 215 -9.57 11.42 -15.44
N ARG A 216 -10.36 11.95 -16.34
CA ARG A 216 -11.77 11.60 -16.48
C ARG A 216 -11.96 10.81 -17.75
N LEU A 217 -12.46 9.60 -17.61
CA LEU A 217 -12.72 8.68 -18.70
C LEU A 217 -14.21 8.67 -19.03
N PRO A 218 -14.60 8.74 -20.31
CA PRO A 218 -16.00 8.67 -20.71
C PRO A 218 -16.59 7.28 -20.44
N ASN A 219 -17.90 7.16 -20.49
CA ASN A 219 -18.60 5.88 -20.45
C ASN A 219 -18.71 5.32 -21.90
N PRO A 220 -18.33 4.04 -22.16
CA PRO A 220 -17.79 3.05 -21.23
C PRO A 220 -16.28 3.20 -20.98
N ALA A 221 -15.91 3.27 -19.71
CA ALA A 221 -14.52 3.48 -19.29
C ALA A 221 -13.62 2.23 -19.48
N ASP A 222 -14.20 1.03 -19.52
CA ASP A 222 -13.46 -0.23 -19.64
C ASP A 222 -12.51 -0.27 -20.84
N GLN A 223 -12.90 0.33 -21.96
CA GLN A 223 -12.04 0.41 -23.15
C GLN A 223 -10.77 1.22 -22.86
N ALA A 224 -10.91 2.39 -22.25
CA ALA A 224 -9.77 3.24 -21.93
C ALA A 224 -8.89 2.58 -20.84
N LEU A 225 -9.48 2.03 -19.79
CA LEU A 225 -8.74 1.36 -18.70
C LEU A 225 -7.90 0.18 -19.19
N ASN A 226 -8.45 -0.64 -20.07
CA ASN A 226 -7.78 -1.85 -20.55
C ASN A 226 -6.86 -1.63 -21.75
N ARG A 227 -6.99 -0.50 -22.46
CA ARG A 227 -6.32 -0.27 -23.74
C ARG A 227 -5.25 0.80 -23.68
N LEU A 228 -5.36 1.73 -22.74
CA LEU A 228 -4.36 2.79 -22.57
C LEU A 228 -3.28 2.38 -21.58
N ARG A 229 -2.08 2.90 -21.83
CA ARG A 229 -0.97 2.84 -20.89
C ARG A 229 -0.63 4.25 -20.42
N LEU A 230 -0.35 4.39 -19.14
CA LEU A 230 0.27 5.57 -18.58
C LEU A 230 1.78 5.42 -18.69
N ARG A 231 2.43 6.41 -19.30
CA ARG A 231 3.88 6.52 -19.35
C ARG A 231 4.33 7.82 -18.71
N ILE A 232 5.27 7.72 -17.76
CA ILE A 232 5.90 8.89 -17.16
C ILE A 232 7.42 8.76 -17.30
N GLU A 233 8.02 9.86 -17.77
CA GLU A 233 9.46 9.99 -17.92
C GLU A 233 9.94 11.09 -16.98
N PHE A 234 10.96 10.77 -16.17
CA PHE A 234 11.68 11.71 -15.33
C PHE A 234 13.13 11.76 -15.76
N ASP A 235 13.63 12.96 -16.06
CA ASP A 235 15.04 13.22 -16.37
C ASP A 235 15.59 12.28 -17.46
N ASP A 236 14.84 12.10 -18.53
CA ASP A 236 15.10 11.23 -19.68
C ASP A 236 15.06 9.72 -19.38
N ARG A 237 14.38 9.32 -18.30
CA ARG A 237 14.16 7.92 -17.94
C ARG A 237 12.68 7.60 -17.87
N THR A 238 12.21 6.60 -18.58
CA THR A 238 10.86 6.05 -18.37
C THR A 238 10.87 5.25 -17.06
N THR A 239 10.15 5.74 -16.06
CA THR A 239 10.02 5.09 -14.75
C THR A 239 8.63 4.55 -14.48
N VAL A 240 7.65 4.99 -15.26
CA VAL A 240 6.28 4.47 -15.25
C VAL A 240 5.92 4.04 -16.66
N ASP A 241 5.53 2.78 -16.82
CA ASP A 241 4.90 2.24 -18.03
C ASP A 241 3.97 1.10 -17.61
N SER A 242 2.70 1.40 -17.43
CA SER A 242 1.71 0.49 -16.89
C SER A 242 0.36 0.63 -17.60
N PRO A 243 -0.42 -0.44 -17.78
CA PRO A 243 -1.81 -0.34 -18.17
C PRO A 243 -2.55 0.60 -17.23
N LEU A 244 -3.39 1.50 -17.80
CA LEU A 244 -4.05 2.54 -17.04
C LEU A 244 -4.90 1.98 -15.89
N GLY A 245 -5.67 0.92 -16.17
CA GLY A 245 -6.50 0.27 -15.15
C GLY A 245 -5.69 -0.34 -14.01
N GLU A 246 -4.53 -0.95 -14.30
CA GLU A 246 -3.68 -1.52 -13.26
C GLU A 246 -3.05 -0.43 -12.40
N PHE A 247 -2.57 0.67 -13.00
CA PHE A 247 -2.01 1.79 -12.26
C PHE A 247 -3.00 2.38 -11.25
N PHE A 248 -4.29 2.46 -11.61
CA PHE A 248 -5.34 2.99 -10.75
C PHE A 248 -6.15 1.91 -10.01
N GLY A 249 -5.65 0.67 -9.93
CA GLY A 249 -6.25 -0.42 -9.15
C GLY A 249 -7.50 -1.05 -9.76
N ALA A 250 -7.85 -0.73 -11.01
CA ALA A 250 -9.02 -1.22 -11.73
C ALA A 250 -8.66 -2.13 -12.92
N GLY A 251 -7.70 -3.04 -12.74
CA GLY A 251 -7.15 -3.90 -13.80
C GLY A 251 -8.13 -4.93 -14.38
N LEU A 252 -9.25 -5.25 -13.72
CA LEU A 252 -10.31 -6.14 -14.24
C LEU A 252 -11.44 -5.38 -14.97
N GLY A 253 -11.36 -4.07 -15.03
CA GLY A 253 -12.37 -3.20 -15.61
C GLY A 253 -12.82 -2.10 -14.65
N ALA A 254 -13.78 -1.29 -15.07
CA ALA A 254 -14.22 -0.11 -14.34
C ALA A 254 -14.94 -0.47 -13.04
N SER A 255 -14.28 -0.27 -11.93
CA SER A 255 -14.79 -0.48 -10.56
C SER A 255 -14.31 0.63 -9.64
N ASP A 256 -15.07 0.91 -8.59
CA ASP A 256 -14.66 1.87 -7.58
C ASP A 256 -13.48 1.32 -6.76
N VAL A 257 -12.43 2.12 -6.68
CA VAL A 257 -11.23 1.84 -5.87
C VAL A 257 -10.93 3.09 -5.03
N ARG A 258 -10.69 2.90 -3.74
CA ARG A 258 -10.35 3.97 -2.81
C ARG A 258 -9.10 3.60 -2.04
N SER A 259 -8.03 4.35 -2.26
CA SER A 259 -6.79 4.30 -1.51
C SER A 259 -6.45 5.70 -1.00
N LEU A 260 -5.51 5.81 -0.07
CA LEU A 260 -5.06 7.12 0.40
C LEU A 260 -4.41 7.94 -0.72
N MET A 261 -3.62 7.28 -1.58
CA MET A 261 -2.81 7.96 -2.59
C MET A 261 -3.35 7.84 -4.02
N PHE A 262 -4.41 7.08 -4.25
CA PHE A 262 -5.06 6.99 -5.56
C PHE A 262 -6.51 6.54 -5.45
N ALA A 263 -7.30 6.83 -6.48
CA ALA A 263 -8.70 6.41 -6.56
C ALA A 263 -9.16 6.22 -7.99
N THR A 264 -10.12 5.32 -8.18
CA THR A 264 -10.96 5.16 -9.37
C THR A 264 -12.41 5.24 -8.92
N ILE A 265 -13.15 6.26 -9.31
CA ILE A 265 -14.50 6.53 -8.79
C ILE A 265 -15.47 6.74 -9.95
N ARG A 266 -16.55 5.96 -9.95
CA ARG A 266 -17.66 6.16 -10.88
C ARG A 266 -18.38 7.47 -10.58
N GLN A 267 -18.64 8.23 -11.62
CA GLN A 267 -19.41 9.48 -11.55
C GLN A 267 -20.90 9.23 -11.82
N PRO A 268 -21.78 10.14 -11.41
CA PRO A 268 -23.24 10.00 -11.65
C PRO A 268 -23.64 9.86 -13.12
N ASP A 269 -22.85 10.42 -14.04
CA ASP A 269 -23.06 10.32 -15.49
C ASP A 269 -22.51 9.05 -16.12
N GLY A 270 -21.98 8.13 -15.32
CA GLY A 270 -21.39 6.86 -15.73
C GLY A 270 -19.93 6.97 -16.16
N SER A 271 -19.35 8.17 -16.24
CA SER A 271 -17.90 8.36 -16.43
C SER A 271 -17.12 7.92 -15.20
N PHE A 272 -15.79 7.79 -15.32
CA PHE A 272 -14.90 7.50 -14.20
C PHE A 272 -13.88 8.61 -14.01
N SER A 273 -13.69 9.01 -12.75
CA SER A 273 -12.58 9.85 -12.33
C SER A 273 -11.49 8.99 -11.73
N LEU A 274 -10.30 9.05 -12.33
CA LEU A 274 -9.08 8.44 -11.82
C LEU A 274 -8.24 9.54 -11.21
N SER A 275 -7.75 9.33 -10.00
CA SER A 275 -6.92 10.30 -9.29
C SER A 275 -5.72 9.61 -8.69
N ASP A 276 -4.56 10.22 -8.84
CA ASP A 276 -3.32 9.82 -8.20
C ASP A 276 -2.73 11.04 -7.48
N TRP A 277 -2.23 10.84 -6.27
CA TRP A 277 -1.69 11.89 -5.41
C TRP A 277 -0.27 11.55 -4.91
N TRP A 278 0.40 10.57 -5.51
CA TRP A 278 1.80 10.29 -5.19
C TRP A 278 2.68 11.48 -5.54
N PRO A 279 3.52 11.97 -4.60
CA PRO A 279 4.53 12.97 -4.95
C PRO A 279 5.65 12.29 -5.77
N MET A 280 5.85 12.75 -6.99
CA MET A 280 6.80 12.17 -7.93
C MET A 280 7.87 13.21 -8.31
N PRO A 281 9.01 13.24 -7.59
CA PRO A 281 10.05 14.23 -7.81
C PRO A 281 10.84 13.99 -9.09
N PHE A 282 11.33 15.11 -9.68
CA PHE A 282 12.27 15.12 -10.80
C PHE A 282 13.28 16.27 -10.66
N ALA A 283 14.48 16.08 -11.21
CA ALA A 283 15.58 17.03 -11.08
C ALA A 283 15.60 18.10 -12.20
N ARG A 284 15.18 17.73 -13.41
CA ARG A 284 15.31 18.59 -14.61
C ARG A 284 14.04 18.65 -15.44
N ALA A 285 13.34 17.55 -15.62
CA ALA A 285 12.15 17.49 -16.45
C ALA A 285 11.27 16.30 -16.11
N ALA A 286 9.96 16.48 -16.34
CA ALA A 286 8.98 15.40 -16.33
C ALA A 286 8.10 15.48 -17.57
N ARG A 287 7.73 14.31 -18.11
CA ARG A 287 6.76 14.15 -19.19
C ARG A 287 5.76 13.07 -18.82
N VAL A 288 4.47 13.39 -18.94
CA VAL A 288 3.37 12.43 -18.72
C VAL A 288 2.66 12.23 -20.06
N SER A 289 2.48 10.96 -20.43
CA SER A 289 1.85 10.59 -21.71
C SER A 289 0.85 9.46 -21.52
N LEU A 290 -0.20 9.48 -22.36
CA LEU A 290 -1.08 8.35 -22.57
C LEU A 290 -0.73 7.69 -23.91
N VAL A 291 -0.61 6.36 -23.89
CA VAL A 291 -0.27 5.56 -25.06
C VAL A 291 -1.45 4.63 -25.38
N ASN A 292 -1.96 4.71 -26.61
CA ASN A 292 -2.96 3.79 -27.11
C ASN A 292 -2.27 2.65 -27.88
N ALA A 293 -2.09 1.52 -27.23
CA ALA A 293 -1.44 0.35 -27.83
C ALA A 293 -2.39 -0.53 -28.67
N THR A 294 -3.57 -0.04 -29.04
CA THR A 294 -4.60 -0.82 -29.75
C THR A 294 -4.87 -0.34 -31.18
N ALA A 295 -5.62 -1.13 -31.94
CA ALA A 295 -6.01 -0.81 -33.30
C ALA A 295 -7.19 0.18 -33.40
N ASP A 296 -7.87 0.49 -32.28
CA ASP A 296 -9.04 1.36 -32.26
C ASP A 296 -8.69 2.70 -31.61
N PRO A 297 -9.30 3.82 -32.06
CA PRO A 297 -9.13 5.10 -31.40
C PRO A 297 -9.79 5.10 -30.01
N VAL A 298 -9.24 5.87 -29.10
CA VAL A 298 -9.79 6.14 -27.75
C VAL A 298 -9.78 7.63 -27.52
N GLY A 299 -10.92 8.21 -27.14
CA GLY A 299 -11.03 9.64 -26.97
C GLY A 299 -12.01 10.06 -25.88
N GLY A 300 -12.28 11.37 -25.80
CA GLY A 300 -13.14 11.96 -24.79
C GLY A 300 -12.54 11.91 -23.39
N ILE A 301 -11.21 11.90 -23.27
CA ILE A 301 -10.50 11.88 -22.00
C ILE A 301 -10.14 13.31 -21.61
N ASP A 302 -10.47 13.70 -20.38
CA ASP A 302 -9.97 14.94 -19.80
C ASP A 302 -8.84 14.61 -18.83
N ALA A 303 -7.71 15.29 -18.95
CA ALA A 303 -6.53 15.13 -18.09
C ALA A 303 -6.21 16.45 -17.38
N ASP A 304 -5.86 16.35 -16.08
CA ASP A 304 -5.28 17.43 -15.28
C ASP A 304 -4.08 16.88 -14.52
N VAL A 305 -2.89 17.34 -14.87
CA VAL A 305 -1.64 17.01 -14.19
C VAL A 305 -1.17 18.23 -13.43
N VAL A 306 -0.93 18.09 -12.15
CA VAL A 306 -0.45 19.18 -11.30
C VAL A 306 1.03 19.00 -11.02
N THR A 307 1.83 19.99 -11.37
CA THR A 307 3.26 20.04 -11.06
C THR A 307 3.57 21.14 -10.06
N VAL A 308 4.53 20.90 -9.17
CA VAL A 308 4.98 21.84 -8.15
C VAL A 308 6.49 22.04 -8.31
N PRO A 309 6.94 23.26 -8.72
CA PRO A 309 8.35 23.58 -8.77
C PRO A 309 8.97 23.55 -7.37
N ASP A 310 10.08 22.84 -7.23
CA ASP A 310 10.87 22.83 -5.98
C ASP A 310 12.34 22.53 -6.31
N PRO A 311 13.25 23.51 -6.10
CA PRO A 311 14.66 23.35 -6.40
C PRO A 311 15.38 22.33 -5.47
N GLN A 312 14.76 21.93 -4.36
CA GLN A 312 15.37 20.99 -3.41
C GLN A 312 15.39 19.55 -3.93
N TRP A 313 14.53 19.20 -4.90
CA TRP A 313 14.49 17.84 -5.44
C TRP A 313 15.75 17.47 -6.22
N ALA A 314 16.32 18.40 -7.01
CA ALA A 314 17.52 18.09 -7.80
C ALA A 314 18.71 17.63 -6.93
N PRO A 315 19.16 18.36 -5.89
CA PRO A 315 20.23 17.88 -5.01
C PRO A 315 19.84 16.66 -4.18
N ALA A 316 18.57 16.49 -3.82
CA ALA A 316 18.11 15.34 -3.07
C ALA A 316 18.15 14.05 -3.89
N LEU A 317 17.72 14.10 -5.17
CA LEU A 317 17.84 13.00 -6.13
C LEU A 317 19.31 12.68 -6.44
N ALA A 318 20.13 13.71 -6.70
CA ALA A 318 21.56 13.53 -7.00
C ALA A 318 22.33 12.87 -5.85
N SER A 319 21.94 13.12 -4.60
CA SER A 319 22.56 12.51 -3.40
C SER A 319 21.98 11.15 -3.02
N GLY A 320 20.96 10.65 -3.73
CA GLY A 320 20.28 9.39 -3.39
C GLY A 320 19.43 9.45 -2.10
N ARG A 321 19.17 10.64 -1.56
CA ARG A 321 18.25 10.81 -0.41
C ARG A 321 16.79 10.66 -0.78
N VAL A 322 16.49 10.75 -2.05
CA VAL A 322 15.15 10.66 -2.63
C VAL A 322 15.19 9.71 -3.80
N GLY A 323 14.13 8.92 -3.98
CA GLY A 323 13.93 8.04 -5.13
C GLY A 323 12.97 8.63 -6.16
N TYR A 324 13.16 8.26 -7.42
CA TYR A 324 12.12 8.45 -8.44
C TYR A 324 10.95 7.53 -8.17
N PHE A 325 9.75 7.99 -8.46
CA PHE A 325 8.59 7.12 -8.47
C PHE A 325 8.68 6.15 -9.65
N THR A 326 8.46 4.86 -9.40
CA THR A 326 8.46 3.81 -10.42
C THR A 326 7.18 3.00 -10.35
N ALA A 327 6.63 2.63 -11.49
CA ALA A 327 5.54 1.67 -11.60
C ALA A 327 5.64 0.91 -12.92
N TYR A 328 5.58 -0.40 -12.84
CA TYR A 328 5.58 -1.28 -14.00
C TYR A 328 4.52 -2.38 -13.82
N SER A 329 4.16 -3.01 -14.93
CA SER A 329 3.19 -4.10 -14.95
C SER A 329 3.87 -5.38 -15.40
N HIS A 330 3.53 -6.47 -14.71
CA HIS A 330 3.92 -7.82 -15.07
C HIS A 330 2.66 -8.67 -15.18
N ALA A 331 2.35 -9.15 -16.36
CA ALA A 331 1.17 -9.97 -16.61
C ALA A 331 1.56 -11.30 -17.28
N GLY A 332 0.90 -12.38 -16.89
CA GLY A 332 1.12 -13.70 -17.45
C GLY A 332 0.27 -14.77 -16.78
N PRO A 333 0.32 -16.01 -17.28
CA PRO A 333 -0.29 -17.15 -16.60
C PRO A 333 0.55 -17.56 -15.38
N THR A 334 -0.12 -17.97 -14.30
CA THR A 334 0.56 -18.63 -13.17
C THR A 334 1.07 -20.00 -13.61
N ILE A 335 2.20 -20.41 -13.06
CA ILE A 335 2.80 -21.73 -13.28
C ILE A 335 2.65 -22.52 -11.98
N LEU A 336 2.06 -23.71 -12.08
CA LEU A 336 1.85 -24.56 -10.91
C LEU A 336 3.18 -24.89 -10.21
N GLY A 337 3.22 -24.67 -8.90
CA GLY A 337 4.41 -24.89 -8.07
C GLY A 337 5.47 -23.79 -8.18
N GLN A 338 5.14 -22.64 -8.74
CA GLN A 338 6.02 -21.47 -8.78
C GLN A 338 5.32 -20.25 -8.18
N ASP A 339 6.07 -19.50 -7.39
CA ASP A 339 5.61 -18.22 -6.85
C ASP A 339 5.44 -17.18 -7.95
N TRP A 340 4.49 -16.26 -7.75
CA TRP A 340 4.35 -15.10 -8.59
C TRP A 340 5.30 -14.00 -8.13
N LEU A 341 6.27 -13.66 -8.96
CA LEU A 341 7.22 -12.58 -8.69
C LEU A 341 6.54 -11.21 -8.92
N PHE A 342 6.29 -10.46 -7.86
CA PHE A 342 5.73 -9.11 -7.94
C PHE A 342 6.77 -8.06 -8.28
N ALA A 343 7.94 -8.14 -7.67
CA ALA A 343 9.05 -7.20 -7.89
C ALA A 343 10.39 -7.88 -7.59
N ASP A 344 11.39 -7.57 -8.41
CA ASP A 344 12.78 -7.93 -8.21
C ASP A 344 13.65 -6.70 -8.51
N GLU A 345 13.88 -5.89 -7.50
CA GLU A 345 14.57 -4.62 -7.61
C GLU A 345 15.87 -4.63 -6.83
N GLN A 346 16.93 -4.14 -7.46
CA GLN A 346 18.23 -3.98 -6.82
C GLN A 346 18.49 -2.52 -6.50
N GLY A 347 18.97 -2.26 -5.29
CA GLY A 347 19.29 -0.91 -4.86
C GLY A 347 18.58 -0.51 -3.59
N HIS A 348 18.42 0.79 -3.41
CA HIS A 348 17.77 1.39 -2.23
C HIS A 348 16.49 2.09 -2.64
N GLY A 349 15.37 1.70 -2.04
CA GLY A 349 14.06 2.22 -2.39
C GLY A 349 13.01 1.94 -1.32
N LYS A 350 11.76 2.29 -1.63
CA LYS A 350 10.58 1.95 -0.83
C LYS A 350 9.59 1.22 -1.72
N PHE A 351 9.15 0.06 -1.31
CA PHE A 351 7.96 -0.57 -1.87
C PHE A 351 6.72 0.14 -1.32
N VAL A 352 5.89 0.67 -2.19
CA VAL A 352 4.74 1.50 -1.78
C VAL A 352 3.39 0.86 -2.08
N GLY A 353 3.36 -0.25 -2.82
CA GLY A 353 2.15 -1.00 -3.04
C GLY A 353 2.17 -1.87 -4.30
N VAL A 354 1.14 -2.68 -4.43
CA VAL A 354 0.87 -3.53 -5.58
C VAL A 354 -0.62 -3.48 -5.92
N SER A 355 -0.92 -3.42 -7.21
CA SER A 355 -2.25 -3.69 -7.76
C SER A 355 -2.23 -5.10 -8.33
N HIS A 356 -2.90 -6.03 -7.67
CA HIS A 356 -2.90 -7.43 -8.04
C HIS A 356 -4.26 -7.82 -8.63
N THR A 357 -4.24 -8.22 -9.90
CA THR A 357 -5.42 -8.61 -10.67
C THR A 357 -5.35 -10.09 -11.00
N ILE A 358 -6.29 -10.88 -10.51
CA ILE A 358 -6.34 -12.34 -10.74
C ILE A 358 -7.60 -12.67 -11.55
N ARG A 359 -7.43 -13.45 -12.60
CA ARG A 359 -8.54 -14.05 -13.35
C ARG A 359 -8.46 -15.57 -13.26
N GLY A 360 -9.36 -16.17 -12.48
CA GLY A 360 -9.44 -17.62 -12.33
C GLY A 360 -9.99 -18.33 -13.57
N SER A 361 -9.64 -19.61 -13.71
CA SER A 361 -10.25 -20.49 -14.71
C SER A 361 -11.69 -20.86 -14.31
N ARG A 362 -12.61 -20.86 -15.27
CA ARG A 362 -14.02 -21.27 -15.05
C ARG A 362 -14.20 -22.75 -14.68
N THR A 363 -13.16 -23.57 -14.81
CA THR A 363 -13.24 -25.04 -14.65
C THR A 363 -12.86 -25.52 -13.25
N LYS A 364 -12.36 -24.66 -12.36
CA LYS A 364 -12.03 -25.04 -10.98
C LYS A 364 -13.07 -24.50 -10.01
N THR A 365 -13.65 -25.38 -9.20
CA THR A 365 -14.66 -25.06 -8.17
C THR A 365 -14.05 -24.89 -6.78
N SER A 366 -12.74 -25.04 -6.64
CA SER A 366 -12.00 -24.85 -5.40
C SER A 366 -10.62 -24.25 -5.67
N PHE A 367 -10.18 -23.38 -4.79
CA PHE A 367 -8.76 -23.05 -4.64
C PHE A 367 -8.13 -24.18 -3.84
N SER A 368 -7.66 -25.20 -4.51
CA SER A 368 -6.69 -26.14 -3.92
C SER A 368 -5.34 -25.79 -4.51
N ASP A 369 -4.40 -25.62 -3.62
CA ASP A 369 -3.00 -25.29 -3.85
C ASP A 369 -2.37 -25.90 -5.10
#